data_293d0674eac03e900bc30aedd246cb64
#
_entry.id   293d0674eac03e900bc30aedd246cb64
#
_cell.length_a   1.000
_cell.length_b   1.000
_cell.length_c   1.000
_cell.angle_alpha   90.00
_cell.angle_beta   90.00
_cell.angle_gamma   90.00
#
_symmetry.space_group_name_H-M   'P 1'
#
loop_
_entity.id
_entity.type
_entity.pdbx_description
1 polymer ?
#
loop_
_entity_poly.entity_id
_entity_poly.type
_entity_poly.pdbx_seq_one_letter_code
_entity_poly.pdbx_strand_id
1 'polypeptide(L)'
;MLAIENVSFAYGRGRRVLDGVSLRVGAGEFAAVLGANGAGKSSLLKIASGYARPDVGRVMLGGADIAGLSARELARMRAVLEQECPLTFEYTVGEVVALGGYSCGGLSGLSADVSESLESVGLAGFEKRKYSELSGGEKRRVQLARALCQLGENPKLLLLDEPSAGLDPAHAHAAMSAAREVAERGAAVVAVLHDPNLAAAYADKIALLKDGKISSFGSAESAMRADLLGEVYGADCEIVSDGIRNVAYFPPKK
;
A
#
# COMPACT_ATOMS: atom_id res chain seq x y z
N MET A 1 0.71 -5.31 -14.05
CA MET A 1 1.70 -4.22 -14.18
C MET A 1 1.01 -2.88 -14.01
N LEU A 2 1.52 -2.05 -13.11
CA LEU A 2 1.15 -0.65 -12.91
C LEU A 2 2.25 0.25 -13.52
N ALA A 3 1.87 1.28 -14.30
CA ALA A 3 2.78 2.31 -14.75
C ALA A 3 2.18 3.70 -14.47
N ILE A 4 2.93 4.54 -13.78
CA ILE A 4 2.65 5.95 -13.54
C ILE A 4 3.62 6.71 -14.44
N GLU A 5 3.11 7.57 -15.33
CA GLU A 5 3.90 8.20 -16.38
C GLU A 5 3.77 9.71 -16.32
N ASN A 6 4.85 10.38 -15.90
CA ASN A 6 5.01 11.84 -15.81
C ASN A 6 3.86 12.55 -15.09
N VAL A 7 3.44 11.98 -13.95
CA VAL A 7 2.27 12.45 -13.20
C VAL A 7 2.62 13.71 -12.40
N SER A 8 1.84 14.79 -12.62
CA SER A 8 1.82 15.98 -11.78
C SER A 8 0.41 16.19 -11.24
N PHE A 9 0.31 16.63 -9.98
CA PHE A 9 -0.98 16.81 -9.30
C PHE A 9 -0.92 17.89 -8.22
N ALA A 10 -2.00 18.67 -8.11
CA ALA A 10 -2.23 19.65 -7.05
C ALA A 10 -3.66 19.56 -6.51
N TYR A 11 -3.85 19.84 -5.22
CA TYR A 11 -5.19 20.05 -4.66
C TYR A 11 -5.65 21.47 -4.94
N GLY A 12 -6.63 21.63 -5.84
CA GLY A 12 -7.13 22.94 -6.23
C GLY A 12 -6.08 23.82 -6.96
N ARG A 13 -6.07 25.11 -6.70
CA ARG A 13 -5.11 26.06 -7.29
C ARG A 13 -3.81 26.22 -6.45
N GLY A 14 -3.53 25.26 -5.58
CA GLY A 14 -2.40 25.31 -4.64
C GLY A 14 -1.07 24.83 -5.23
N ARG A 15 -0.11 24.62 -4.31
CA ARG A 15 1.21 24.04 -4.64
C ARG A 15 1.05 22.63 -5.18
N ARG A 16 1.83 22.27 -6.18
CA ARG A 16 1.94 20.89 -6.66
C ARG A 16 2.37 19.96 -5.53
N VAL A 17 1.63 18.87 -5.38
CA VAL A 17 1.92 17.80 -4.40
C VAL A 17 2.74 16.69 -5.06
N LEU A 18 2.52 16.46 -6.37
CA LEU A 18 3.33 15.58 -7.20
C LEU A 18 3.81 16.36 -8.43
N ASP A 19 5.05 16.17 -8.82
CA ASP A 19 5.68 16.90 -9.93
C ASP A 19 6.52 15.97 -10.81
N GLY A 20 5.97 15.54 -11.95
CA GLY A 20 6.63 14.70 -12.94
C GLY A 20 6.95 13.27 -12.45
N VAL A 21 6.14 12.72 -11.53
CA VAL A 21 6.37 11.40 -10.95
C VAL A 21 6.20 10.30 -11.99
N SER A 22 7.22 9.44 -12.11
CA SER A 22 7.17 8.24 -12.96
C SER A 22 7.71 7.04 -12.20
N LEU A 23 6.95 5.93 -12.21
CA LEU A 23 7.40 4.64 -11.68
C LEU A 23 6.65 3.49 -12.38
N ARG A 24 7.26 2.30 -12.38
CA ARG A 24 6.67 1.09 -12.94
C ARG A 24 6.83 -0.08 -11.97
N VAL A 25 5.72 -0.77 -11.71
CA VAL A 25 5.69 -1.97 -10.89
C VAL A 25 5.13 -3.11 -11.74
N GLY A 26 5.92 -4.16 -11.93
CA GLY A 26 5.56 -5.33 -12.71
C GLY A 26 4.47 -6.16 -12.04
N ALA A 27 3.96 -7.14 -12.80
CA ALA A 27 3.17 -8.22 -12.22
C ALA A 27 4.11 -9.08 -11.36
N GLY A 28 3.69 -9.44 -10.15
CA GLY A 28 4.53 -10.18 -9.21
C GLY A 28 5.55 -9.33 -8.44
N GLU A 29 5.62 -8.01 -8.68
CA GLU A 29 6.54 -7.13 -7.98
C GLU A 29 5.86 -6.43 -6.80
N PHE A 30 6.59 -6.32 -5.70
CA PHE A 30 6.25 -5.49 -4.55
C PHE A 30 7.14 -4.24 -4.52
N ALA A 31 6.54 -3.06 -4.65
CA ALA A 31 7.22 -1.78 -4.51
C ALA A 31 6.82 -1.07 -3.22
N ALA A 32 7.79 -0.60 -2.45
CA ALA A 32 7.55 0.29 -1.32
C ALA A 32 7.76 1.75 -1.75
N VAL A 33 6.96 2.66 -1.21
CA VAL A 33 7.14 4.11 -1.35
C VAL A 33 7.50 4.68 0.02
N LEU A 34 8.71 5.20 0.13
CA LEU A 34 9.24 5.84 1.33
C LEU A 34 9.35 7.36 1.13
N GLY A 35 9.31 8.11 2.20
CA GLY A 35 9.46 9.55 2.18
C GLY A 35 8.97 10.22 3.46
N ALA A 36 9.37 11.46 3.71
CA ALA A 36 8.92 12.24 4.85
C ALA A 36 7.40 12.48 4.82
N ASN A 37 6.84 12.91 5.96
CA ASN A 37 5.44 13.33 6.02
C ASN A 37 5.24 14.54 5.11
N GLY A 38 4.13 14.55 4.34
CA GLY A 38 3.85 15.59 3.37
C GLY A 38 4.59 15.47 2.03
N ALA A 39 5.43 14.44 1.82
CA ALA A 39 6.14 14.24 0.55
C ALA A 39 5.24 13.92 -0.66
N GLY A 40 3.95 13.57 -0.43
CA GLY A 40 2.99 13.25 -1.50
C GLY A 40 2.64 11.77 -1.62
N LYS A 41 3.06 10.92 -0.68
CA LYS A 41 2.89 9.45 -0.74
C LYS A 41 1.42 9.02 -0.89
N SER A 42 0.52 9.48 -0.01
CA SER A 42 -0.91 9.15 -0.08
C SER A 42 -1.57 9.75 -1.32
N SER A 43 -1.09 10.93 -1.80
CA SER A 43 -1.56 11.50 -3.06
C SER A 43 -1.16 10.63 -4.26
N LEU A 44 0.04 10.06 -4.23
CA LEU A 44 0.50 9.11 -5.25
C LEU A 44 -0.40 7.86 -5.28
N LEU A 45 -0.75 7.31 -4.12
CA LEU A 45 -1.69 6.19 -4.05
C LEU A 45 -3.10 6.56 -4.51
N LYS A 46 -3.61 7.74 -4.18
CA LYS A 46 -4.91 8.23 -4.68
C LYS A 46 -4.93 8.34 -6.20
N ILE A 47 -3.85 8.82 -6.82
CA ILE A 47 -3.70 8.86 -8.27
C ILE A 47 -3.59 7.44 -8.85
N ALA A 48 -2.73 6.59 -8.27
CA ALA A 48 -2.55 5.20 -8.72
C ALA A 48 -3.84 4.38 -8.62
N SER A 49 -4.69 4.68 -7.64
CA SER A 49 -5.99 4.04 -7.46
C SER A 49 -7.09 4.57 -8.40
N GLY A 50 -6.89 5.70 -9.07
CA GLY A 50 -7.93 6.38 -9.84
C GLY A 50 -8.95 7.13 -8.98
N TYR A 51 -8.70 7.27 -7.67
CA TYR A 51 -9.52 8.10 -6.78
C TYR A 51 -9.36 9.59 -7.08
N ALA A 52 -8.18 10.01 -7.49
CA ALA A 52 -7.90 11.35 -7.99
C ALA A 52 -7.34 11.27 -9.42
N ARG A 53 -7.61 12.31 -10.23
CA ARG A 53 -7.07 12.42 -11.58
C ARG A 53 -5.82 13.30 -11.55
N PRO A 54 -4.75 12.93 -12.24
CA PRO A 54 -3.58 13.80 -12.39
C PRO A 54 -3.91 15.01 -13.26
N ASP A 55 -3.25 16.16 -13.01
CA ASP A 55 -3.32 17.34 -13.87
C ASP A 55 -2.52 17.13 -15.18
N VAL A 56 -1.41 16.39 -15.08
CA VAL A 56 -0.52 16.01 -16.19
C VAL A 56 -0.11 14.56 -16.02
N GLY A 57 0.12 13.89 -17.15
CA GLY A 57 0.53 12.48 -17.16
C GLY A 57 -0.65 11.53 -17.11
N ARG A 58 -0.38 10.27 -16.90
CA ARG A 58 -1.40 9.20 -16.88
C ARG A 58 -0.98 8.02 -16.00
N VAL A 59 -1.95 7.17 -15.70
CA VAL A 59 -1.73 5.91 -14.99
C VAL A 59 -2.28 4.76 -15.83
N MET A 60 -1.44 3.76 -16.06
CA MET A 60 -1.78 2.55 -16.81
C MET A 60 -1.84 1.36 -15.87
N LEU A 61 -2.89 0.58 -15.94
CA LEU A 61 -3.05 -0.67 -15.20
C LEU A 61 -3.41 -1.81 -16.15
N GLY A 62 -2.56 -2.83 -16.20
CA GLY A 62 -2.76 -3.97 -17.10
C GLY A 62 -2.80 -3.61 -18.60
N GLY A 63 -2.16 -2.49 -18.98
CA GLY A 63 -2.15 -1.97 -20.36
C GLY A 63 -3.28 -1.01 -20.69
N ALA A 64 -4.24 -0.78 -19.79
CA ALA A 64 -5.32 0.19 -19.97
C ALA A 64 -5.05 1.47 -19.18
N ASP A 65 -5.41 2.63 -19.75
CA ASP A 65 -5.41 3.90 -19.02
C ASP A 65 -6.60 3.90 -18.03
N ILE A 66 -6.29 4.05 -16.74
CA ILE A 66 -7.32 4.01 -15.68
C ILE A 66 -8.33 5.15 -15.80
N ALA A 67 -7.98 6.26 -16.44
CA ALA A 67 -8.89 7.39 -16.64
C ALA A 67 -10.09 7.05 -17.52
N GLY A 68 -9.96 6.03 -18.39
CA GLY A 68 -11.02 5.52 -19.25
C GLY A 68 -11.88 4.42 -18.62
N LEU A 69 -11.53 3.93 -17.43
CA LEU A 69 -12.24 2.83 -16.78
C LEU A 69 -13.32 3.36 -15.83
N SER A 70 -14.45 2.66 -15.77
CA SER A 70 -15.48 2.90 -14.77
C SER A 70 -15.00 2.48 -13.37
N ALA A 71 -15.61 3.04 -12.32
CA ALA A 71 -15.32 2.67 -10.93
C ALA A 71 -15.50 1.14 -10.68
N ARG A 72 -16.46 0.51 -11.36
CA ARG A 72 -16.71 -0.94 -11.25
C ARG A 72 -15.60 -1.77 -11.91
N GLU A 73 -15.11 -1.34 -13.06
CA GLU A 73 -13.97 -1.99 -13.74
C GLU A 73 -12.70 -1.87 -12.91
N LEU A 74 -12.42 -0.67 -12.38
CA LEU A 74 -11.29 -0.43 -11.49
C LEU A 74 -11.39 -1.29 -10.22
N ALA A 75 -12.58 -1.37 -9.58
CA ALA A 75 -12.76 -2.15 -8.36
C ALA A 75 -12.50 -3.66 -8.55
N ARG A 76 -12.67 -4.18 -9.76
CA ARG A 76 -12.33 -5.57 -10.13
C ARG A 76 -10.84 -5.77 -10.42
N MET A 77 -10.12 -4.71 -10.69
CA MET A 77 -8.69 -4.79 -11.05
C MET A 77 -7.77 -4.47 -9.89
N ARG A 78 -8.25 -3.71 -8.89
CA ARG A 78 -7.43 -3.25 -7.77
C ARG A 78 -8.16 -3.29 -6.44
N ALA A 79 -7.41 -3.49 -5.38
CA ALA A 79 -7.85 -3.22 -4.02
C ALA A 79 -6.98 -2.13 -3.38
N VAL A 80 -7.57 -1.40 -2.43
CA VAL A 80 -6.92 -0.28 -1.74
C VAL A 80 -7.18 -0.39 -0.25
N LEU A 81 -6.09 -0.39 0.53
CA LEU A 81 -6.13 -0.10 1.96
C LEU A 81 -5.85 1.39 2.16
N GLU A 82 -6.89 2.15 2.53
CA GLU A 82 -6.77 3.57 2.85
C GLU A 82 -6.31 3.78 4.30
N GLN A 83 -5.71 4.95 4.58
CA GLN A 83 -5.21 5.29 5.91
C GLN A 83 -6.34 5.35 6.95
N GLU A 84 -7.48 5.93 6.58
CA GLU A 84 -8.68 6.01 7.41
C GLU A 84 -9.90 5.53 6.64
N CYS A 85 -10.70 4.67 7.26
CA CYS A 85 -11.98 4.21 6.73
C CYS A 85 -13.02 4.19 7.85
N PRO A 86 -13.60 5.34 8.21
CA PRO A 86 -14.62 5.41 9.25
C PRO A 86 -15.87 4.65 8.83
N LEU A 87 -16.33 3.74 9.69
CA LEU A 87 -17.60 3.03 9.52
C LEU A 87 -18.59 3.61 10.54
N THR A 88 -19.75 4.07 10.05
CA THR A 88 -20.78 4.74 10.85
C THR A 88 -21.86 3.79 11.37
N PHE A 89 -21.85 2.52 10.94
CA PHE A 89 -22.84 1.51 11.32
C PHE A 89 -22.20 0.41 12.16
N GLU A 90 -23.04 -0.28 12.96
CA GLU A 90 -22.62 -1.46 13.72
C GLU A 90 -22.57 -2.69 12.81
N TYR A 91 -21.36 -2.94 12.27
CA TYR A 91 -21.05 -4.15 11.50
C TYR A 91 -20.31 -5.16 12.36
N THR A 92 -20.48 -6.44 12.04
CA THR A 92 -19.55 -7.48 12.44
C THR A 92 -18.27 -7.42 11.59
N VAL A 93 -17.20 -8.02 12.08
CA VAL A 93 -15.91 -8.12 11.35
C VAL A 93 -16.12 -8.82 10.00
N GLY A 94 -16.87 -9.92 9.99
CA GLY A 94 -17.15 -10.66 8.75
C GLY A 94 -17.91 -9.82 7.72
N GLU A 95 -18.89 -9.01 8.16
CA GLU A 95 -19.62 -8.10 7.27
C GLU A 95 -18.68 -7.02 6.68
N VAL A 96 -17.78 -6.45 7.49
CA VAL A 96 -16.80 -5.47 6.99
C VAL A 96 -15.89 -6.08 5.92
N VAL A 97 -15.37 -7.29 6.15
CA VAL A 97 -14.50 -7.96 5.17
C VAL A 97 -15.30 -8.32 3.91
N ALA A 98 -16.52 -8.79 4.05
CA ALA A 98 -17.41 -9.13 2.94
C ALA A 98 -17.72 -7.94 2.01
N LEU A 99 -17.70 -6.69 2.51
CA LEU A 99 -17.81 -5.49 1.66
C LEU A 99 -16.72 -5.45 0.57
N GLY A 100 -15.54 -6.03 0.81
CA GLY A 100 -14.47 -6.13 -0.19
C GLY A 100 -14.92 -6.95 -1.41
N GLY A 101 -15.53 -8.10 -1.18
CA GLY A 101 -15.97 -9.02 -2.25
C GLY A 101 -17.15 -8.54 -3.09
N TYR A 102 -17.83 -7.46 -2.70
CA TYR A 102 -19.03 -6.96 -3.41
C TYR A 102 -18.78 -6.60 -4.88
N SER A 103 -17.57 -6.13 -5.21
CA SER A 103 -17.20 -5.76 -6.59
C SER A 103 -16.92 -6.97 -7.49
N CYS A 104 -16.65 -8.14 -6.92
CA CYS A 104 -16.23 -9.34 -7.65
C CYS A 104 -17.37 -10.25 -8.12
N GLY A 105 -18.63 -9.91 -7.88
CA GLY A 105 -19.74 -10.61 -8.53
C GLY A 105 -20.80 -11.23 -7.61
N GLY A 106 -20.82 -10.89 -6.34
CA GLY A 106 -21.94 -11.29 -5.48
C GLY A 106 -21.54 -12.07 -4.23
N LEU A 107 -22.55 -12.37 -3.39
CA LEU A 107 -22.38 -12.99 -2.08
C LEU A 107 -22.08 -14.50 -2.11
N SER A 108 -22.05 -15.12 -3.29
CA SER A 108 -21.82 -16.57 -3.43
C SER A 108 -20.31 -16.87 -3.30
N GLY A 109 -19.92 -17.63 -2.30
CA GLY A 109 -18.51 -17.95 -2.00
C GLY A 109 -17.85 -17.04 -0.96
N LEU A 110 -18.43 -15.87 -0.69
CA LEU A 110 -17.85 -14.85 0.21
C LEU A 110 -17.48 -15.34 1.62
N SER A 111 -18.15 -16.39 2.14
CA SER A 111 -17.82 -16.87 3.49
C SER A 111 -16.44 -17.52 3.58
N ALA A 112 -16.00 -18.23 2.55
CA ALA A 112 -14.68 -18.83 2.49
C ALA A 112 -13.60 -17.75 2.31
N ASP A 113 -13.82 -16.82 1.38
CA ASP A 113 -12.91 -15.71 1.11
C ASP A 113 -12.74 -14.79 2.34
N VAL A 114 -13.81 -14.57 3.11
CA VAL A 114 -13.79 -13.80 4.37
C VAL A 114 -12.94 -14.49 5.43
N SER A 115 -13.15 -15.80 5.65
CA SER A 115 -12.39 -16.57 6.63
C SER A 115 -10.90 -16.62 6.26
N GLU A 116 -10.57 -16.90 5.00
CA GLU A 116 -9.19 -16.94 4.51
C GLU A 116 -8.51 -15.56 4.66
N SER A 117 -9.21 -14.49 4.29
CA SER A 117 -8.70 -13.13 4.42
C SER A 117 -8.47 -12.73 5.88
N LEU A 118 -9.31 -13.16 6.81
CA LEU A 118 -9.11 -12.93 8.24
C LEU A 118 -7.96 -13.75 8.82
N GLU A 119 -7.83 -14.99 8.40
CA GLU A 119 -6.73 -15.87 8.81
C GLU A 119 -5.38 -15.30 8.37
N SER A 120 -5.26 -14.82 7.13
CA SER A 120 -4.03 -14.24 6.57
C SER A 120 -3.51 -13.01 7.36
N VAL A 121 -4.39 -12.32 8.09
CA VAL A 121 -4.03 -11.17 8.93
C VAL A 121 -4.05 -11.49 10.43
N GLY A 122 -4.14 -12.79 10.81
CA GLY A 122 -4.12 -13.23 12.21
C GLY A 122 -5.40 -12.87 12.99
N LEU A 123 -6.57 -12.90 12.34
CA LEU A 123 -7.88 -12.64 12.94
C LEU A 123 -8.86 -13.80 12.73
N ALA A 124 -8.36 -15.04 12.63
CA ALA A 124 -9.22 -16.22 12.53
C ALA A 124 -10.23 -16.28 13.70
N GLY A 125 -11.48 -16.55 13.39
CA GLY A 125 -12.56 -16.66 14.37
C GLY A 125 -13.16 -15.33 14.85
N PHE A 126 -12.76 -14.20 14.24
CA PHE A 126 -13.29 -12.87 14.60
C PHE A 126 -14.57 -12.50 13.85
N GLU A 127 -15.06 -13.31 12.94
CA GLU A 127 -16.14 -12.99 11.98
C GLU A 127 -17.40 -12.40 12.65
N LYS A 128 -17.75 -12.96 13.83
CA LYS A 128 -18.97 -12.57 14.57
C LYS A 128 -18.75 -11.44 15.59
N ARG A 129 -17.52 -11.01 15.81
CA ARG A 129 -17.24 -9.89 16.74
C ARG A 129 -17.70 -8.57 16.13
N LYS A 130 -18.13 -7.63 16.96
CA LYS A 130 -18.49 -6.28 16.51
C LYS A 130 -17.22 -5.52 16.14
N TYR A 131 -17.22 -4.88 14.97
CA TYR A 131 -16.10 -4.06 14.50
C TYR A 131 -15.81 -2.87 15.45
N SER A 132 -16.86 -2.30 16.06
CA SER A 132 -16.75 -1.19 17.01
C SER A 132 -15.92 -1.53 18.26
N GLU A 133 -15.93 -2.80 18.68
CA GLU A 133 -15.25 -3.28 19.89
C GLU A 133 -13.75 -3.58 19.69
N LEU A 134 -13.27 -3.52 18.44
CA LEU A 134 -11.88 -3.83 18.11
C LEU A 134 -10.93 -2.70 18.50
N SER A 135 -9.71 -3.07 18.90
CA SER A 135 -8.58 -2.15 19.02
C SER A 135 -8.22 -1.51 17.67
N GLY A 136 -7.45 -0.41 17.68
CA GLY A 136 -6.99 0.24 16.45
C GLY A 136 -6.21 -0.69 15.53
N GLY A 137 -5.31 -1.50 16.08
CA GLY A 137 -4.53 -2.47 15.33
C GLY A 137 -5.38 -3.61 14.75
N GLU A 138 -6.37 -4.12 15.51
CA GLU A 138 -7.33 -5.11 14.98
C GLU A 138 -8.16 -4.51 13.85
N LYS A 139 -8.68 -3.28 14.00
CA LYS A 139 -9.41 -2.56 12.94
C LYS A 139 -8.55 -2.43 11.68
N ARG A 140 -7.27 -2.09 11.83
CA ARG A 140 -6.33 -1.97 10.70
C ARG A 140 -6.19 -3.29 9.95
N ARG A 141 -6.03 -4.40 10.68
CA ARG A 141 -5.94 -5.74 10.09
C ARG A 141 -7.26 -6.18 9.43
N VAL A 142 -8.43 -5.84 9.98
CA VAL A 142 -9.72 -6.09 9.33
C VAL A 142 -9.84 -5.31 8.01
N GLN A 143 -9.38 -4.06 7.96
CA GLN A 143 -9.37 -3.29 6.71
C GLN A 143 -8.40 -3.88 5.66
N LEU A 144 -7.26 -4.42 6.09
CA LEU A 144 -6.38 -5.17 5.20
C LEU A 144 -7.08 -6.44 4.68
N ALA A 145 -7.71 -7.24 5.56
CA ALA A 145 -8.47 -8.42 5.16
C ALA A 145 -9.58 -8.06 4.16
N ARG A 146 -10.27 -6.94 4.34
CA ARG A 146 -11.25 -6.43 3.37
C ARG A 146 -10.63 -6.16 2.00
N ALA A 147 -9.44 -5.55 1.96
CA ALA A 147 -8.74 -5.28 0.72
C ALA A 147 -8.27 -6.59 0.05
N LEU A 148 -7.82 -7.58 0.82
CA LEU A 148 -7.44 -8.90 0.31
C LEU A 148 -8.65 -9.65 -0.26
N CYS A 149 -9.78 -9.66 0.44
CA CYS A 149 -11.04 -10.25 -0.01
C CYS A 149 -11.54 -9.63 -1.32
N GLN A 150 -11.26 -8.34 -1.58
CA GLN A 150 -11.62 -7.67 -2.82
C GLN A 150 -10.85 -8.20 -4.04
N LEU A 151 -9.62 -8.69 -3.86
CA LEU A 151 -8.74 -9.05 -4.98
C LEU A 151 -9.15 -10.34 -5.71
N GLY A 152 -9.84 -11.26 -5.00
CA GLY A 152 -10.26 -12.55 -5.58
C GLY A 152 -9.08 -13.40 -6.07
N GLU A 153 -9.35 -14.30 -7.02
CA GLU A 153 -8.38 -15.27 -7.53
C GLU A 153 -7.32 -14.68 -8.47
N ASN A 154 -7.64 -13.61 -9.20
CA ASN A 154 -6.76 -13.01 -10.22
C ASN A 154 -6.43 -11.54 -9.90
N PRO A 155 -5.67 -11.27 -8.83
CA PRO A 155 -5.35 -9.92 -8.41
C PRO A 155 -4.45 -9.22 -9.44
N LYS A 156 -4.71 -7.93 -9.72
CA LYS A 156 -3.86 -7.13 -10.61
C LYS A 156 -3.07 -6.06 -9.88
N LEU A 157 -3.66 -5.44 -8.85
CA LEU A 157 -3.03 -4.37 -8.10
C LEU A 157 -3.54 -4.31 -6.66
N LEU A 158 -2.62 -4.28 -5.71
CA LEU A 158 -2.88 -3.97 -4.31
C LEU A 158 -2.15 -2.69 -3.92
N LEU A 159 -2.90 -1.71 -3.43
CA LEU A 159 -2.37 -0.43 -2.94
C LEU A 159 -2.58 -0.35 -1.42
N LEU A 160 -1.52 -0.08 -0.68
CA LEU A 160 -1.52 -0.06 0.78
C LEU A 160 -1.00 1.28 1.30
N ASP A 161 -1.86 2.06 1.96
CA ASP A 161 -1.45 3.29 2.62
C ASP A 161 -1.17 3.01 4.11
N GLU A 162 0.10 2.95 4.47
CA GLU A 162 0.61 2.71 5.84
C GLU A 162 0.04 1.43 6.51
N PRO A 163 0.12 0.26 5.87
CA PRO A 163 -0.52 -0.97 6.37
C PRO A 163 -0.02 -1.43 7.75
N SER A 164 1.17 -1.02 8.15
CA SER A 164 1.80 -1.35 9.43
C SER A 164 1.56 -0.31 10.54
N ALA A 165 0.87 0.81 10.24
CA ALA A 165 0.68 1.88 11.22
C ALA A 165 -0.13 1.40 12.43
N GLY A 166 0.39 1.64 13.64
CA GLY A 166 -0.25 1.27 14.91
C GLY A 166 -0.25 -0.24 15.21
N LEU A 167 0.51 -1.03 14.47
CA LEU A 167 0.72 -2.44 14.73
C LEU A 167 2.03 -2.66 15.50
N ASP A 168 2.06 -3.67 16.35
CA ASP A 168 3.33 -4.16 16.89
C ASP A 168 4.16 -4.86 15.79
N PRO A 169 5.45 -5.12 16.02
CA PRO A 169 6.33 -5.70 15.00
C PRO A 169 5.83 -7.02 14.41
N ALA A 170 5.28 -7.92 15.23
CA ALA A 170 4.80 -9.22 14.77
C ALA A 170 3.62 -9.06 13.80
N HIS A 171 2.66 -8.21 14.14
CA HIS A 171 1.51 -7.94 13.28
C HIS A 171 1.87 -7.11 12.05
N ALA A 172 2.85 -6.19 12.16
CA ALA A 172 3.37 -5.45 11.00
C ALA A 172 4.00 -6.40 9.98
N HIS A 173 4.82 -7.36 10.45
CA HIS A 173 5.40 -8.39 9.58
C HIS A 173 4.33 -9.30 8.96
N ALA A 174 3.31 -9.72 9.73
CA ALA A 174 2.21 -10.51 9.19
C ALA A 174 1.45 -9.77 8.07
N ALA A 175 1.16 -8.48 8.26
CA ALA A 175 0.53 -7.66 7.24
C ALA A 175 1.37 -7.55 5.96
N MET A 176 2.69 -7.41 6.08
CA MET A 176 3.60 -7.37 4.94
C MET A 176 3.74 -8.73 4.26
N SER A 177 3.74 -9.84 5.02
CA SER A 177 3.73 -11.19 4.46
C SER A 177 2.48 -11.43 3.63
N ALA A 178 1.30 -11.08 4.13
CA ALA A 178 0.05 -11.19 3.37
C ALA A 178 0.09 -10.36 2.06
N ALA A 179 0.67 -9.15 2.11
CA ALA A 179 0.87 -8.35 0.91
C ALA A 179 1.88 -8.97 -0.07
N ARG A 180 2.94 -9.61 0.44
CA ARG A 180 3.94 -10.32 -0.37
C ARG A 180 3.32 -11.53 -1.10
N GLU A 181 2.49 -12.30 -0.42
CA GLU A 181 1.74 -13.42 -1.02
C GLU A 181 0.86 -12.97 -2.19
N VAL A 182 0.24 -11.79 -2.08
CA VAL A 182 -0.53 -11.18 -3.19
C VAL A 182 0.38 -10.88 -4.39
N ALA A 183 1.60 -10.39 -4.16
CA ALA A 183 2.57 -10.20 -5.24
C ALA A 183 2.97 -11.55 -5.86
N GLU A 184 3.25 -12.57 -5.08
CA GLU A 184 3.61 -13.92 -5.55
C GLU A 184 2.49 -14.57 -6.39
N ARG A 185 1.23 -14.21 -6.13
CA ARG A 185 0.07 -14.58 -6.96
C ARG A 185 -0.03 -13.77 -8.27
N GLY A 186 0.94 -12.90 -8.56
CA GLY A 186 1.08 -12.16 -9.81
C GLY A 186 0.52 -10.74 -9.83
N ALA A 187 0.03 -10.21 -8.70
CA ALA A 187 -0.36 -8.80 -8.62
C ALA A 187 0.87 -7.87 -8.57
N ALA A 188 0.70 -6.63 -9.02
CA ALA A 188 1.56 -5.54 -8.59
C ALA A 188 1.13 -5.09 -7.19
N VAL A 189 2.07 -4.91 -6.28
CA VAL A 189 1.81 -4.39 -4.94
C VAL A 189 2.56 -3.08 -4.75
N VAL A 190 1.89 -2.05 -4.25
CA VAL A 190 2.52 -0.77 -3.87
C VAL A 190 2.12 -0.43 -2.45
N ALA A 191 3.08 -0.36 -1.54
CA ALA A 191 2.85 0.01 -0.15
C ALA A 191 3.58 1.31 0.21
N VAL A 192 2.87 2.27 0.75
CA VAL A 192 3.46 3.41 1.44
C VAL A 192 3.87 2.95 2.83
N LEU A 193 5.14 3.11 3.16
CA LEU A 193 5.71 2.73 4.44
C LEU A 193 6.49 3.88 5.07
N HIS A 194 6.62 3.86 6.40
CA HIS A 194 7.47 4.79 7.14
C HIS A 194 8.80 4.16 7.56
N ASP A 195 8.82 2.85 7.77
CA ASP A 195 10.00 2.11 8.18
C ASP A 195 10.77 1.60 6.96
N PRO A 196 11.98 2.15 6.68
CA PRO A 196 12.81 1.68 5.58
C PRO A 196 13.29 0.23 5.77
N ASN A 197 13.41 -0.24 7.01
CA ASN A 197 13.83 -1.62 7.27
C ASN A 197 12.71 -2.61 6.92
N LEU A 198 11.46 -2.25 7.24
CA LEU A 198 10.30 -3.04 6.83
C LEU A 198 10.16 -3.03 5.29
N ALA A 199 10.39 -1.90 4.64
CA ALA A 199 10.41 -1.81 3.18
C ALA A 199 11.48 -2.71 2.57
N ALA A 200 12.71 -2.66 3.09
CA ALA A 200 13.83 -3.49 2.61
C ALA A 200 13.61 -4.99 2.84
N ALA A 201 12.83 -5.37 3.86
CA ALA A 201 12.56 -6.76 4.15
C ALA A 201 11.57 -7.42 3.16
N TYR A 202 10.67 -6.65 2.56
CA TYR A 202 9.55 -7.19 1.77
C TYR A 202 9.50 -6.73 0.32
N ALA A 203 10.00 -5.52 0.01
CA ALA A 203 9.87 -4.95 -1.31
C ALA A 203 11.01 -5.37 -2.25
N ASP A 204 10.66 -5.67 -3.49
CA ASP A 204 11.64 -5.85 -4.59
C ASP A 204 12.22 -4.52 -5.02
N LYS A 205 11.40 -3.46 -4.97
CA LYS A 205 11.78 -2.09 -5.35
C LYS A 205 11.35 -1.08 -4.29
N ILE A 206 12.14 -0.04 -4.13
CA ILE A 206 11.83 1.09 -3.25
C ILE A 206 11.87 2.38 -4.05
N ALA A 207 10.79 3.16 -3.96
CA ALA A 207 10.72 4.52 -4.45
C ALA A 207 10.92 5.49 -3.29
N LEU A 208 11.89 6.38 -3.40
CA LEU A 208 12.12 7.46 -2.44
C LEU A 208 11.45 8.73 -2.96
N LEU A 209 10.41 9.17 -2.26
CA LEU A 209 9.63 10.36 -2.61
C LEU A 209 10.01 11.54 -1.72
N LYS A 210 10.45 12.64 -2.34
CA LYS A 210 10.80 13.89 -1.66
C LYS A 210 10.18 15.07 -2.39
N ASP A 211 9.50 15.94 -1.68
CA ASP A 211 8.90 17.18 -2.22
C ASP A 211 8.08 16.95 -3.52
N GLY A 212 7.33 15.86 -3.57
CA GLY A 212 6.48 15.50 -4.70
C GLY A 212 7.22 14.89 -5.90
N LYS A 213 8.52 14.57 -5.78
CA LYS A 213 9.34 13.96 -6.84
C LYS A 213 9.93 12.64 -6.38
N ILE A 214 10.11 11.71 -7.34
CA ILE A 214 10.90 10.51 -7.09
C ILE A 214 12.38 10.91 -7.15
N SER A 215 13.07 10.86 -6.00
CA SER A 215 14.51 11.08 -5.93
C SER A 215 15.31 9.83 -6.29
N SER A 216 14.76 8.64 -6.02
CA SER A 216 15.35 7.36 -6.40
C SER A 216 14.26 6.31 -6.56
N PHE A 217 14.41 5.42 -7.54
CA PHE A 217 13.57 4.23 -7.71
C PHE A 217 14.40 3.07 -8.23
N GLY A 218 14.51 2.01 -7.46
CA GLY A 218 15.36 0.85 -7.80
C GLY A 218 15.18 -0.31 -6.84
N SER A 219 16.11 -1.27 -6.86
CA SER A 219 16.10 -2.38 -5.92
C SER A 219 16.16 -1.89 -4.47
N ALA A 220 15.68 -2.70 -3.54
CA ALA A 220 15.77 -2.39 -2.11
C ALA A 220 17.23 -2.09 -1.70
N GLU A 221 18.19 -2.87 -2.21
CA GLU A 221 19.61 -2.66 -1.96
C GLU A 221 20.10 -1.28 -2.42
N SER A 222 19.69 -0.85 -3.62
CA SER A 222 20.10 0.46 -4.18
C SER A 222 19.51 1.66 -3.46
N ALA A 223 18.35 1.49 -2.81
CA ALA A 223 17.65 2.54 -2.07
C ALA A 223 18.10 2.62 -0.60
N MET A 224 18.59 1.53 -0.01
CA MET A 224 19.09 1.46 1.37
C MET A 224 20.49 2.03 1.49
N ARG A 225 20.61 3.35 1.26
CA ARG A 225 21.85 4.12 1.33
C ARG A 225 21.67 5.28 2.30
N ALA A 226 22.71 5.51 3.11
CA ALA A 226 22.71 6.54 4.16
C ALA A 226 22.47 7.96 3.58
N ASP A 227 23.12 8.29 2.47
CA ASP A 227 22.97 9.58 1.80
C ASP A 227 21.55 9.81 1.26
N LEU A 228 20.95 8.81 0.62
CA LEU A 228 19.60 8.89 0.07
C LEU A 228 18.55 8.98 1.17
N LEU A 229 18.61 8.10 2.16
CA LEU A 229 17.65 8.09 3.28
C LEU A 229 17.79 9.35 4.14
N GLY A 230 19.03 9.77 4.42
CA GLY A 230 19.29 11.01 5.15
C GLY A 230 18.72 12.23 4.43
N GLU A 231 18.87 12.32 3.12
CA GLU A 231 18.31 13.38 2.29
C GLU A 231 16.77 13.39 2.32
N VAL A 232 16.15 12.21 2.19
CA VAL A 232 14.69 12.07 2.11
C VAL A 232 14.00 12.36 3.44
N TYR A 233 14.60 11.92 4.55
CA TYR A 233 14.04 12.12 5.89
C TYR A 233 14.53 13.39 6.59
N GLY A 234 15.54 14.07 6.03
CA GLY A 234 16.15 15.26 6.64
C GLY A 234 16.80 14.95 8.00
N ALA A 235 17.40 13.77 8.15
CA ALA A 235 18.00 13.27 9.37
C ALA A 235 19.31 12.52 9.04
N ASP A 236 20.22 12.51 10.00
CA ASP A 236 21.41 11.67 9.86
C ASP A 236 20.97 10.20 9.80
N CYS A 237 21.58 9.45 8.87
CA CYS A 237 21.32 8.05 8.68
C CYS A 237 22.61 7.28 8.52
N GLU A 238 22.68 6.12 9.13
CA GLU A 238 23.79 5.16 8.97
C GLU A 238 23.21 3.83 8.46
N ILE A 239 23.96 3.14 7.62
CA ILE A 239 23.60 1.78 7.21
C ILE A 239 24.51 0.81 7.93
N VAL A 240 23.90 -0.02 8.76
CA VAL A 240 24.56 -1.11 9.49
C VAL A 240 24.26 -2.41 8.79
N SER A 241 25.30 -3.15 8.42
CA SER A 241 25.16 -4.46 7.80
C SER A 241 25.55 -5.57 8.79
N ASP A 242 24.70 -6.58 8.92
CA ASP A 242 25.02 -7.80 9.66
C ASP A 242 25.64 -8.89 8.77
N GLY A 243 25.96 -8.56 7.51
CA GLY A 243 26.46 -9.47 6.47
C GLY A 243 25.36 -10.20 5.71
N ILE A 244 24.08 -10.08 6.14
CA ILE A 244 22.91 -10.65 5.47
C ILE A 244 21.96 -9.55 4.98
N ARG A 245 21.80 -8.50 5.79
CA ARG A 245 20.86 -7.40 5.51
C ARG A 245 21.50 -6.04 5.84
N ASN A 246 21.07 -5.03 5.12
CA ASN A 246 21.36 -3.64 5.42
C ASN A 246 20.21 -3.06 6.25
N VAL A 247 20.53 -2.49 7.41
CA VAL A 247 19.58 -1.87 8.35
C VAL A 247 19.87 -0.38 8.41
N ALA A 248 18.85 0.43 8.15
CA ALA A 248 18.94 1.88 8.34
C ALA A 248 18.80 2.22 9.82
N TYR A 249 19.76 2.94 10.35
CA TYR A 249 19.78 3.48 11.70
C TYR A 249 19.79 5.01 11.65
N PHE A 250 18.87 5.63 12.39
CA PHE A 250 18.80 7.08 12.52
C PHE A 250 19.26 7.48 13.93
N PRO A 251 20.50 7.94 14.10
CA PRO A 251 21.03 8.31 15.40
C PRO A 251 20.29 9.52 15.98
N PRO A 252 20.14 9.61 17.32
CA PRO A 252 19.58 10.79 17.95
C PRO A 252 20.45 12.00 17.66
N LYS A 253 19.83 13.16 17.39
CA LYS A 253 20.57 14.43 17.27
C LYS A 253 21.28 14.71 18.60
N LYS A 254 22.59 14.93 18.56
CA LYS A 254 23.37 15.39 19.71
C LYS A 254 23.04 16.83 20.07
#